data_554e0827a9b659d8620de386c90801b6
#
_entry.id   554e0827a9b659d8620de386c90801b6
#
_cell.length_a   1.000
_cell.length_b   1.000
_cell.length_c   1.000
_cell.angle_alpha   90.00
_cell.angle_beta   90.00
_cell.angle_gamma   90.00
#
_symmetry.space_group_name_H-M   'P 1'
#
loop_
_entity.id
_entity.type
_entity.pdbx_description
1 polymer ?
#
loop_
_entity_poly.entity_id
_entity_poly.type
_entity_poly.pdbx_seq_one_letter_code
_entity_poly.pdbx_strand_id
1 'polypeptide(L)'
;AVEAQAGLARVALQRCDLPQAEQHAAQLMAYLEMEGPQGLELPMLVYLTCARVFQATGAADHLSQALEHGCRELKARLERIGEPGWRETFLEAVPENRALMAFDLDCT
;
A
#
# COMPACT_ATOMS: atom_id res chain seq x y z
N ALA A 1 -6.45 4.76 -15.12
CA ALA A 1 -6.38 5.31 -13.78
C ALA A 1 -5.59 4.41 -12.84
N VAL A 2 -4.90 5.01 -11.89
CA VAL A 2 -4.03 4.28 -10.95
C VAL A 2 -4.82 3.28 -10.11
N GLU A 3 -5.99 3.66 -9.64
CA GLU A 3 -6.81 2.79 -8.80
C GLU A 3 -7.38 1.61 -9.59
N ALA A 4 -7.70 1.82 -10.86
CA ALA A 4 -8.10 0.72 -11.75
C ALA A 4 -6.94 -0.25 -11.99
N GLN A 5 -5.72 0.27 -12.14
CA GLN A 5 -4.53 -0.57 -12.29
C GLN A 5 -4.25 -1.37 -11.01
N ALA A 6 -4.47 -0.78 -9.83
CA ALA A 6 -4.38 -1.50 -8.57
C ALA A 6 -5.38 -2.66 -8.52
N GLY A 7 -6.59 -2.43 -9.03
CA GLY A 7 -7.58 -3.50 -9.16
C GLY A 7 -7.12 -4.62 -10.07
N LEU A 8 -6.50 -4.29 -11.20
CA LEU A 8 -5.94 -5.28 -12.11
C LEU A 8 -4.83 -6.10 -11.45
N ALA A 9 -3.98 -5.45 -10.64
CA ALA A 9 -2.93 -6.14 -9.90
C ALA A 9 -3.53 -7.15 -8.91
N ARG A 10 -4.60 -6.77 -8.21
CA ARG A 10 -5.29 -7.67 -7.27
C ARG A 10 -5.90 -8.87 -7.99
N VAL A 11 -6.54 -8.63 -9.14
CA VAL A 11 -7.13 -9.71 -9.93
C VAL A 11 -6.05 -10.68 -10.41
N ALA A 12 -4.94 -10.16 -10.94
CA ALA A 12 -3.83 -10.99 -11.38
C ALA A 12 -3.26 -11.83 -10.23
N LEU A 13 -3.13 -11.22 -9.04
CA LEU A 13 -2.66 -11.93 -7.86
C LEU A 13 -3.61 -13.07 -7.47
N GLN A 14 -4.92 -12.82 -7.50
CA GLN A 14 -5.92 -13.84 -7.19
C GLN A 14 -5.89 -15.01 -8.19
N ARG A 15 -5.53 -14.74 -9.44
CA ARG A 15 -5.40 -15.75 -10.49
C ARG A 15 -4.04 -16.43 -10.49
N CYS A 16 -3.17 -16.08 -9.56
CA CYS A 16 -1.80 -16.56 -9.50
C CYS A 16 -0.98 -16.21 -10.75
N ASP A 17 -1.37 -15.14 -11.44
CA ASP A 17 -0.61 -14.61 -12.56
C ASP A 17 0.42 -13.60 -12.03
N LEU A 18 1.47 -14.13 -11.41
CA LEU A 18 2.47 -13.33 -10.74
C LEU A 18 3.22 -12.36 -11.64
N PRO A 19 3.64 -12.75 -12.88
CA PRO A 19 4.31 -11.80 -13.76
C PRO A 19 3.45 -10.58 -14.10
N GLN A 20 2.15 -10.79 -14.33
CA GLN A 20 1.21 -9.71 -14.63
C GLN A 20 0.99 -8.82 -13.40
N ALA A 21 0.82 -9.45 -12.24
CA ALA A 21 0.64 -8.73 -10.98
C ALA A 21 1.85 -7.86 -10.68
N GLU A 22 3.06 -8.40 -10.84
CA GLU A 22 4.30 -7.67 -10.60
C GLU A 22 4.46 -6.49 -11.56
N GLN A 23 4.10 -6.67 -12.83
CA GLN A 23 4.14 -5.60 -13.81
C GLN A 23 3.25 -4.42 -13.39
N HIS A 24 2.01 -4.71 -13.00
CA HIS A 24 1.10 -3.66 -12.54
C HIS A 24 1.61 -2.99 -11.26
N ALA A 25 2.10 -3.76 -10.31
CA ALA A 25 2.61 -3.22 -9.06
C ALA A 25 3.84 -2.33 -9.28
N ALA A 26 4.74 -2.72 -10.16
CA ALA A 26 5.92 -1.93 -10.49
C ALA A 26 5.54 -0.59 -11.12
N GLN A 27 4.55 -0.58 -12.01
CA GLN A 27 4.05 0.64 -12.62
C GLN A 27 3.37 1.55 -11.59
N LEU A 28 2.62 0.97 -10.65
CA LEU A 28 2.00 1.71 -9.56
C LEU A 28 3.04 2.38 -8.67
N MET A 29 4.10 1.67 -8.30
CA MET A 29 5.16 2.23 -7.48
C MET A 29 5.90 3.35 -8.20
N ALA A 30 6.16 3.20 -9.49
CA ALA A 30 6.77 4.26 -10.30
C ALA A 30 5.92 5.52 -10.32
N TYR A 31 4.61 5.37 -10.47
CA TYR A 31 3.68 6.49 -10.41
C TYR A 31 3.71 7.17 -9.04
N LEU A 32 3.68 6.40 -7.96
CA LEU A 32 3.68 6.94 -6.61
C LEU A 32 4.98 7.67 -6.27
N GLU A 33 6.11 7.21 -6.79
CA GLU A 33 7.39 7.89 -6.61
C GLU A 33 7.43 9.23 -7.33
N MET A 34 6.83 9.33 -8.51
CA MET A 34 6.83 10.56 -9.31
C MET A 34 5.77 11.55 -8.88
N GLU A 35 4.54 11.07 -8.69
CA GLU A 35 3.38 11.93 -8.48
C GLU A 35 2.93 12.00 -7.02
N GLY A 36 3.35 11.02 -6.21
CA GLY A 36 2.90 10.91 -4.83
C GLY A 36 1.46 10.39 -4.72
N PRO A 37 0.99 10.18 -3.48
CA PRO A 37 -0.35 9.60 -3.25
C PRO A 37 -1.48 10.63 -3.21
N GLN A 38 -1.23 11.92 -3.42
CA GLN A 38 -2.18 12.99 -3.12
C GLN A 38 -3.46 12.95 -3.95
N GLY A 39 -3.45 12.41 -5.14
CA GLY A 39 -4.62 12.35 -6.00
C GLY A 39 -5.48 11.10 -5.82
N LEU A 40 -5.11 10.22 -4.92
CA LEU A 40 -5.77 8.92 -4.77
C LEU A 40 -6.82 8.95 -3.66
N GLU A 41 -7.95 8.26 -3.89
CA GLU A 41 -8.98 8.10 -2.86
C GLU A 41 -8.55 7.13 -1.77
N LEU A 42 -7.89 6.04 -2.15
CA LEU A 42 -7.48 4.98 -1.23
C LEU A 42 -5.99 4.66 -1.40
N PRO A 43 -5.09 5.61 -1.07
CA PRO A 43 -3.66 5.39 -1.28
C PRO A 43 -3.09 4.24 -0.45
N MET A 44 -3.61 4.04 0.77
CA MET A 44 -3.15 2.91 1.61
C MET A 44 -3.47 1.57 0.98
N LEU A 45 -4.61 1.45 0.30
CA LEU A 45 -4.97 0.22 -0.41
C LEU A 45 -4.02 -0.03 -1.58
N VAL A 46 -3.61 1.02 -2.29
CA VAL A 46 -2.65 0.89 -3.39
C VAL A 46 -1.30 0.40 -2.87
N TYR A 47 -0.78 1.00 -1.80
CA TYR A 47 0.48 0.53 -1.19
C TYR A 47 0.38 -0.90 -0.70
N LEU A 48 -0.73 -1.27 -0.05
CA LEU A 48 -0.95 -2.62 0.43
C LEU A 48 -1.01 -3.62 -0.73
N THR A 49 -1.66 -3.27 -1.82
CA THR A 49 -1.73 -4.12 -3.02
C THR A 49 -0.33 -4.38 -3.56
N CYS A 50 0.50 -3.34 -3.69
CA CYS A 50 1.88 -3.49 -4.12
C CYS A 50 2.67 -4.39 -3.17
N ALA A 51 2.53 -4.20 -1.87
CA ALA A 51 3.23 -5.01 -0.87
C ALA A 51 2.84 -6.48 -0.98
N ARG A 52 1.56 -6.77 -1.14
CA ARG A 52 1.09 -8.16 -1.30
C ARG A 52 1.63 -8.81 -2.56
N VAL A 53 1.67 -8.08 -3.66
CA VAL A 53 2.22 -8.59 -4.92
C VAL A 53 3.71 -8.89 -4.76
N PHE A 54 4.47 -7.95 -4.24
CA PHE A 54 5.92 -8.14 -4.08
C PHE A 54 6.25 -9.24 -3.07
N GLN A 55 5.43 -9.41 -2.04
CA GLN A 55 5.58 -10.54 -1.13
C GLN A 55 5.36 -11.86 -1.86
N ALA A 56 4.32 -11.95 -2.68
CA ALA A 56 4.00 -13.17 -3.42
C ALA A 56 5.05 -13.50 -4.48
N THR A 57 5.68 -12.50 -5.08
CA THR A 57 6.70 -12.70 -6.11
C THR A 57 8.11 -12.86 -5.54
N GLY A 58 8.30 -12.60 -4.24
CA GLY A 58 9.61 -12.69 -3.60
C GLY A 58 10.52 -11.49 -3.90
N ALA A 59 9.96 -10.38 -4.40
CA ALA A 59 10.73 -9.17 -4.72
C ALA A 59 10.98 -8.36 -3.44
N ALA A 60 11.95 -8.79 -2.63
CA ALA A 60 12.21 -8.25 -1.29
C ALA A 60 12.51 -6.75 -1.29
N ASP A 61 13.29 -6.26 -2.25
CA ASP A 61 13.63 -4.84 -2.32
C ASP A 61 12.41 -3.99 -2.63
N HIS A 62 11.58 -4.44 -3.58
CA HIS A 62 10.36 -3.74 -3.92
C HIS A 62 9.34 -3.79 -2.79
N LEU A 63 9.26 -4.92 -2.08
CA LEU A 63 8.41 -5.04 -0.89
C LEU A 63 8.83 -4.02 0.17
N SER A 64 10.12 -3.92 0.45
CA SER A 64 10.63 -2.94 1.42
C SER A 64 10.30 -1.52 1.03
N GLN A 65 10.44 -1.17 -0.25
CA GLN A 65 10.08 0.16 -0.74
C GLN A 65 8.59 0.44 -0.58
N ALA A 66 7.74 -0.50 -0.94
CA ALA A 66 6.29 -0.34 -0.83
C ALA A 66 5.88 -0.13 0.63
N LEU A 67 6.43 -0.92 1.54
CA LEU A 67 6.14 -0.80 2.97
C LEU A 67 6.66 0.52 3.54
N GLU A 68 7.87 0.92 3.17
CA GLU A 68 8.45 2.18 3.63
C GLU A 68 7.60 3.38 3.20
N HIS A 69 7.23 3.44 1.93
CA HIS A 69 6.40 4.53 1.41
C HIS A 69 4.99 4.51 2.02
N GLY A 70 4.39 3.32 2.13
CA GLY A 70 3.07 3.16 2.72
C GLY A 70 3.03 3.57 4.18
N CYS A 71 4.03 3.15 4.96
CA CYS A 71 4.13 3.50 6.37
C CYS A 71 4.38 4.99 6.58
N ARG A 72 5.19 5.60 5.71
CA ARG A 72 5.43 7.05 5.75
C ARG A 72 4.14 7.81 5.54
N GLU A 73 3.33 7.41 4.56
CA GLU A 73 2.04 8.06 4.29
C GLU A 73 1.07 7.83 5.45
N LEU A 74 1.05 6.62 6.01
CA LEU A 74 0.20 6.33 7.17
C LEU A 74 0.56 7.22 8.36
N LYS A 75 1.84 7.38 8.66
CA LYS A 75 2.29 8.25 9.74
C LYS A 75 1.93 9.71 9.48
N ALA A 76 2.07 10.18 8.24
CA ALA A 76 1.70 11.54 7.88
C ALA A 76 0.21 11.80 8.10
N ARG A 77 -0.63 10.80 7.79
CA ARG A 77 -2.07 10.91 8.01
C ARG A 77 -2.41 10.89 9.49
N LEU A 78 -1.71 10.08 10.28
CA LEU A 78 -1.89 10.06 11.74
C LEU A 78 -1.55 11.41 12.39
N GLU A 79 -0.52 12.07 11.89
CA GLU A 79 -0.14 13.39 12.40
C GLU A 79 -1.22 14.44 12.16
N ARG A 80 -2.02 14.29 11.11
CA ARG A 80 -3.15 15.19 10.83
C ARG A 80 -4.33 14.94 11.74
N ILE A 81 -4.40 13.79 12.40
CA ILE A 81 -5.45 13.45 13.35
C ILE A 81 -4.98 13.87 14.74
N GLY A 82 -5.56 14.94 15.27
CA GLY A 82 -5.10 15.52 16.51
C GLY A 82 -5.51 14.75 17.76
N GLU A 83 -6.56 13.93 17.69
CA GLU A 83 -7.09 13.25 18.86
C GLU A 83 -6.66 11.79 18.93
N PRO A 84 -6.06 11.34 20.08
CA PRO A 84 -5.54 9.98 20.19
C PRO A 84 -6.56 8.87 19.94
N GLY A 85 -7.80 9.04 20.41
CA GLY A 85 -8.85 8.03 20.19
C GLY A 85 -9.18 7.84 18.73
N TRP A 86 -9.16 8.90 17.95
CA TRP A 86 -9.40 8.82 16.49
C TRP A 86 -8.22 8.19 15.76
N ARG A 87 -6.99 8.39 16.28
CA ARG A 87 -5.81 7.73 15.72
C ARG A 87 -5.91 6.22 15.85
N GLU A 88 -6.34 5.73 17.01
CA GLU A 88 -6.54 4.31 17.22
C GLU A 88 -7.61 3.75 16.28
N THR A 89 -8.72 4.45 16.15
CA THR A 89 -9.79 4.07 15.24
C THR A 89 -9.30 4.04 13.79
N PHE A 90 -8.52 5.04 13.39
CA PHE A 90 -7.96 5.10 12.04
C PHE A 90 -7.05 3.92 11.75
N LEU A 91 -6.23 3.50 12.72
CA LEU A 91 -5.32 2.36 12.55
C LEU A 91 -6.04 1.02 12.59
N GLU A 92 -7.02 0.85 13.47
CA GLU A 92 -7.63 -0.44 13.72
C GLU A 92 -8.89 -0.70 12.91
N ALA A 93 -9.72 0.33 12.69
CA ALA A 93 -10.99 0.18 12.00
C ALA A 93 -10.88 0.21 10.48
N VAL A 94 -9.82 0.82 9.93
CA VAL A 94 -9.59 0.83 8.49
C VAL A 94 -8.79 -0.41 8.10
N PRO A 95 -9.38 -1.35 7.32
CA PRO A 95 -8.72 -2.63 7.04
C PRO A 95 -7.35 -2.48 6.36
N GLU A 96 -7.20 -1.53 5.44
CA GLU A 96 -5.95 -1.30 4.72
C GLU A 96 -4.84 -0.88 5.68
N ASN A 97 -5.13 -0.01 6.63
CA ASN A 97 -4.16 0.49 7.59
C ASN A 97 -3.73 -0.62 8.53
N ARG A 98 -4.69 -1.41 9.03
CA ARG A 98 -4.40 -2.53 9.91
C ARG A 98 -3.55 -3.59 9.21
N ALA A 99 -3.88 -3.90 7.95
CA ALA A 99 -3.13 -4.88 7.17
C ALA A 99 -1.71 -4.40 6.88
N LEU A 100 -1.53 -3.11 6.60
CA LEU A 100 -0.21 -2.54 6.37
C LEU A 100 0.66 -2.61 7.62
N MET A 101 0.09 -2.32 8.79
CA MET A 101 0.79 -2.46 10.07
C MET A 101 1.20 -3.90 10.35
N ALA A 102 0.38 -4.87 9.94
CA ALA A 102 0.69 -6.28 10.14
C ALA A 102 1.89 -6.74 9.30
N PHE A 103 2.15 -6.10 8.15
CA PHE A 103 3.34 -6.37 7.35
C PHE A 103 4.61 -5.88 8.02
N ASP A 104 4.54 -4.74 8.72
CA ASP A 104 5.71 -4.09 9.30
C ASP A 104 5.35 -3.54 10.69
N LEU A 105 5.85 -4.20 11.71
CA LEU A 105 5.60 -3.82 13.11
C LEU A 105 6.21 -2.46 13.45
N ASP A 106 7.21 -2.00 12.69
CA ASP A 106 7.85 -0.71 12.88
C ASP A 106 7.11 0.44 12.17
N CYS A 107 6.01 0.13 11.49
CA CYS A 107 5.25 1.10 10.71
C CYS A 107 4.71 2.26 11.56
N THR A 108 4.43 2.02 12.79
CA THR A 108 4.00 3.02 13.75
C THR A 108 4.87 3.00 15.00
#